data_737369711cab22a86410c8a59d95492c
#
_entry.id   737369711cab22a86410c8a59d95492c
#
_cell.length_a   1.000
_cell.length_b   1.000
_cell.length_c   1.000
_cell.angle_alpha   90.00
_cell.angle_beta   90.00
_cell.angle_gamma   90.00
#
_symmetry.space_group_name_H-M   'P 1'
#
loop_
_entity.id
_entity.type
_entity.pdbx_description
1 polymer ?
#
loop_
_entity_poly.entity_id
_entity_poly.type
_entity_poly.pdbx_seq_one_letter_code
_entity_poly.pdbx_strand_id
1 'polypeptide(L)'
;MSNKVDIVISWVDGDDPEWVAEKQRYTSEIDNKVDEKRARYRDWDNVQYIFRGIEKFAPWVNKIFFVTYGHLPAWLDVTNPKLVVVKHEDFIPKEYLPTFSSTTIEFNFHRIEGLSDNFVYFNDDMFLIRHTKESDFFTKDKPCDSAVLNAISIGRIPNEKKLFLAPVINMSIINSYFDKSSTIKEKPLNWYNLKYSKNLLRTIALLPWRHFTGFVNWHLPYSIKKSTLEEVWKLENDVLDNTCKHRFRKEDDPNIWLFIYWQYAKNNFKPRSPKIGGEFGISDDVESNKKII
;
A
#
# COMPACT_ATOMS: atom_id res chain seq x y z
N MET A 1 -21.59 17.04 4.15
CA MET A 1 -21.53 16.16 2.97
C MET A 1 -20.52 15.06 3.30
N SER A 2 -20.84 13.77 3.04
CA SER A 2 -19.84 12.70 3.17
C SER A 2 -18.75 12.98 2.12
N ASN A 3 -17.48 12.97 2.52
CA ASN A 3 -16.39 13.07 1.56
C ASN A 3 -16.42 11.78 0.72
N LYS A 4 -16.35 11.94 -0.60
CA LYS A 4 -16.32 10.80 -1.52
C LYS A 4 -15.11 9.92 -1.23
N VAL A 5 -15.29 8.61 -1.36
CA VAL A 5 -14.22 7.63 -1.21
C VAL A 5 -14.02 6.92 -2.55
N ASP A 6 -12.82 7.02 -3.08
CA ASP A 6 -12.41 6.36 -4.31
C ASP A 6 -11.61 5.09 -4.02
N ILE A 7 -11.45 4.25 -5.02
CA ILE A 7 -10.51 3.13 -5.00
C ILE A 7 -9.40 3.40 -6.02
N VAL A 8 -8.17 3.10 -5.65
CA VAL A 8 -7.02 3.04 -6.57
C VAL A 8 -6.58 1.58 -6.66
N ILE A 9 -6.46 1.07 -7.87
CA ILE A 9 -5.93 -0.27 -8.15
C ILE A 9 -4.70 -0.06 -9.05
N SER A 10 -3.52 -0.54 -8.63
CA SER A 10 -2.35 -0.55 -9.50
C SER A 10 -2.14 -1.95 -10.05
N TRP A 11 -1.92 -2.02 -11.37
CA TRP A 11 -1.72 -3.28 -12.07
C TRP A 11 -0.82 -3.07 -13.29
N VAL A 12 0.01 -4.05 -13.55
CA VAL A 12 0.87 -4.13 -14.74
C VAL A 12 0.84 -5.57 -15.25
N ASP A 13 0.59 -5.75 -16.55
CA ASP A 13 0.81 -7.01 -17.23
C ASP A 13 2.32 -7.21 -17.42
N GLY A 14 2.89 -8.09 -16.63
CA GLY A 14 4.33 -8.41 -16.70
C GLY A 14 4.73 -9.22 -17.93
N ASP A 15 3.79 -9.70 -18.73
CA ASP A 15 4.01 -10.42 -19.98
C ASP A 15 3.74 -9.52 -21.22
N ASP A 16 3.32 -8.26 -21.02
CA ASP A 16 3.15 -7.30 -22.12
C ASP A 16 4.46 -7.07 -22.87
N PRO A 17 4.51 -7.29 -24.21
CA PRO A 17 5.76 -7.24 -24.97
C PRO A 17 6.44 -5.87 -24.95
N GLU A 18 5.69 -4.77 -24.96
CA GLU A 18 6.23 -3.41 -24.98
C GLU A 18 6.86 -3.09 -23.61
N TRP A 19 6.15 -3.43 -22.53
CA TRP A 19 6.65 -3.27 -21.17
C TRP A 19 7.89 -4.12 -20.91
N VAL A 20 7.89 -5.39 -21.35
CA VAL A 20 9.05 -6.29 -21.22
C VAL A 20 10.26 -5.73 -21.97
N ALA A 21 10.06 -5.28 -23.22
CA ALA A 21 11.12 -4.72 -24.05
C ALA A 21 11.70 -3.43 -23.42
N GLU A 22 10.83 -2.58 -22.84
CA GLU A 22 11.31 -1.39 -22.16
C GLU A 22 12.07 -1.74 -20.88
N LYS A 23 11.54 -2.63 -20.04
CA LYS A 23 12.24 -3.10 -18.83
C LYS A 23 13.63 -3.65 -19.14
N GLN A 24 13.76 -4.42 -20.22
CA GLN A 24 15.03 -5.02 -20.63
C GLN A 24 16.12 -3.97 -20.93
N ARG A 25 15.77 -2.78 -21.41
CA ARG A 25 16.73 -1.69 -21.68
C ARG A 25 17.43 -1.20 -20.41
N TYR A 26 16.81 -1.39 -19.26
CA TYR A 26 17.31 -0.92 -17.95
C TYR A 26 17.74 -2.04 -17.02
N THR A 27 17.87 -3.29 -17.52
CA THR A 27 18.28 -4.43 -16.68
C THR A 27 19.62 -4.28 -16.00
N SER A 28 20.53 -3.48 -16.58
CA SER A 28 21.82 -3.15 -15.95
C SER A 28 21.71 -2.31 -14.68
N GLU A 29 20.55 -1.69 -14.43
CA GLU A 29 20.26 -0.91 -13.22
C GLU A 29 19.67 -1.77 -12.08
N ILE A 30 19.46 -3.08 -12.31
CA ILE A 30 18.88 -3.98 -11.33
C ILE A 30 19.95 -4.39 -10.31
N ASP A 31 19.86 -3.84 -9.10
CA ASP A 31 20.74 -4.18 -7.97
C ASP A 31 20.37 -5.48 -7.28
N ASN A 32 19.16 -5.97 -7.48
CA ASN A 32 18.60 -7.09 -6.71
C ASN A 32 18.05 -8.18 -7.63
N LYS A 33 18.60 -9.39 -7.56
CA LYS A 33 18.14 -10.57 -8.31
C LYS A 33 16.65 -10.91 -8.09
N VAL A 34 16.04 -10.39 -7.01
CA VAL A 34 14.59 -10.56 -6.78
C VAL A 34 13.78 -9.79 -7.82
N ASP A 35 14.25 -8.63 -8.27
CA ASP A 35 13.57 -7.83 -9.29
C ASP A 35 13.71 -8.39 -10.71
N GLU A 36 14.64 -9.33 -10.92
CA GLU A 36 14.76 -10.10 -12.17
C GLU A 36 13.72 -11.21 -12.26
N LYS A 37 13.16 -11.67 -11.11
CA LYS A 37 12.27 -12.84 -11.11
C LYS A 37 10.93 -12.50 -11.75
N ARG A 38 10.55 -13.29 -12.77
CA ARG A 38 9.24 -13.24 -13.43
C ARG A 38 8.06 -13.29 -12.42
N ALA A 39 8.22 -14.03 -11.32
CA ALA A 39 7.20 -14.18 -10.29
C ALA A 39 6.74 -12.85 -9.67
N ARG A 40 7.58 -11.79 -9.71
CA ARG A 40 7.24 -10.47 -9.17
C ARG A 40 6.28 -9.67 -10.04
N TYR A 41 6.33 -9.91 -11.34
CA TYR A 41 5.53 -9.18 -12.33
C TYR A 41 4.53 -10.12 -13.01
N ARG A 42 4.34 -11.30 -12.44
CA ARG A 42 3.44 -12.31 -12.99
C ARG A 42 2.00 -11.87 -12.79
N ASP A 43 1.28 -11.72 -13.87
CA ASP A 43 -0.17 -11.64 -13.85
C ASP A 43 -0.78 -13.04 -13.70
N TRP A 44 -1.74 -13.19 -12.79
CA TRP A 44 -2.52 -14.41 -12.57
C TRP A 44 -3.87 -14.37 -13.29
N ASP A 45 -4.10 -13.36 -14.14
CA ASP A 45 -5.40 -13.08 -14.78
C ASP A 45 -6.55 -13.00 -13.76
N ASN A 46 -6.24 -12.50 -12.58
CA ASN A 46 -7.17 -12.47 -11.45
C ASN A 46 -7.68 -11.06 -11.11
N VAL A 47 -7.14 -10.01 -11.71
CA VAL A 47 -7.54 -8.63 -11.44
C VAL A 47 -9.03 -8.39 -11.74
N GLN A 48 -9.64 -9.13 -12.65
CA GLN A 48 -11.08 -9.12 -12.91
C GLN A 48 -11.93 -9.40 -11.66
N TYR A 49 -11.42 -10.22 -10.74
CA TYR A 49 -12.13 -10.55 -9.50
C TYR A 49 -12.07 -9.40 -8.48
N ILE A 50 -11.08 -8.52 -8.56
CA ILE A 50 -11.05 -7.28 -7.78
C ILE A 50 -12.23 -6.40 -8.20
N PHE A 51 -12.40 -6.16 -9.50
CA PHE A 51 -13.51 -5.36 -10.03
C PHE A 51 -14.86 -5.96 -9.69
N ARG A 52 -15.05 -7.27 -9.92
CA ARG A 52 -16.29 -7.98 -9.53
C ARG A 52 -16.57 -7.91 -8.04
N GLY A 53 -15.50 -8.01 -7.21
CA GLY A 53 -15.60 -7.87 -5.77
C GLY A 53 -16.02 -6.46 -5.36
N ILE A 54 -15.46 -5.42 -5.97
CA ILE A 54 -15.84 -4.03 -5.71
C ILE A 54 -17.29 -3.78 -6.12
N GLU A 55 -17.68 -4.18 -7.33
CA GLU A 55 -19.04 -4.02 -7.82
C GLU A 55 -20.06 -4.67 -6.89
N LYS A 56 -19.81 -5.90 -6.49
CA LYS A 56 -20.72 -6.69 -5.66
C LYS A 56 -20.74 -6.28 -4.20
N PHE A 57 -19.58 -5.95 -3.63
CA PHE A 57 -19.40 -5.84 -2.17
C PHE A 57 -19.11 -4.43 -1.67
N ALA A 58 -18.84 -3.48 -2.58
CA ALA A 58 -18.55 -2.08 -2.24
C ALA A 58 -19.35 -1.07 -3.10
N PRO A 59 -20.69 -1.13 -3.14
CA PRO A 59 -21.51 -0.25 -3.99
C PRO A 59 -21.38 1.24 -3.63
N TRP A 60 -20.87 1.54 -2.44
CA TRP A 60 -20.61 2.88 -1.91
C TRP A 60 -19.43 3.60 -2.59
N VAL A 61 -18.58 2.91 -3.34
CA VAL A 61 -17.41 3.47 -4.02
C VAL A 61 -17.83 4.54 -5.02
N ASN A 62 -17.18 5.71 -4.95
CA ASN A 62 -17.44 6.81 -5.87
C ASN A 62 -16.84 6.53 -7.25
N LYS A 63 -15.52 6.39 -7.33
CA LYS A 63 -14.78 6.05 -8.57
C LYS A 63 -13.70 5.00 -8.31
N ILE A 64 -13.29 4.32 -9.37
CA ILE A 64 -12.18 3.37 -9.40
C ILE A 64 -11.14 3.94 -10.35
N PHE A 65 -9.98 4.28 -9.83
CA PHE A 65 -8.81 4.70 -10.59
C PHE A 65 -7.94 3.47 -10.85
N PHE A 66 -7.93 3.02 -12.10
CA PHE A 66 -7.15 1.88 -12.53
C PHE A 66 -5.83 2.35 -13.11
N VAL A 67 -4.76 2.19 -12.33
CA VAL A 67 -3.42 2.68 -12.65
C VAL A 67 -2.64 1.59 -13.37
N THR A 68 -2.18 1.88 -14.59
CA THR A 68 -1.47 0.93 -15.44
C THR A 68 -0.29 1.58 -16.16
N TYR A 69 0.58 0.76 -16.73
CA TYR A 69 1.63 1.23 -17.63
C TYR A 69 1.06 1.85 -18.93
N GLY A 70 -0.13 1.38 -19.37
CA GLY A 70 -0.79 1.82 -20.59
C GLY A 70 -1.60 0.71 -21.25
N HIS A 71 -1.25 -0.55 -21.01
CA HIS A 71 -2.03 -1.71 -21.46
C HIS A 71 -3.27 -1.93 -20.59
N LEU A 72 -4.28 -2.57 -21.15
CA LEU A 72 -5.56 -2.83 -20.48
C LEU A 72 -5.99 -4.27 -20.71
N PRO A 73 -6.60 -4.93 -19.70
CA PRO A 73 -7.20 -6.24 -19.90
C PRO A 73 -8.35 -6.17 -20.92
N ALA A 74 -8.42 -7.15 -21.82
CA ALA A 74 -9.42 -7.19 -22.90
C ALA A 74 -10.89 -7.21 -22.40
N TRP A 75 -11.11 -7.70 -21.18
CA TRP A 75 -12.44 -7.78 -20.56
C TRP A 75 -12.89 -6.46 -19.89
N LEU A 76 -12.01 -5.45 -19.77
CA LEU A 76 -12.30 -4.23 -19.03
C LEU A 76 -13.23 -3.30 -19.83
N ASP A 77 -14.40 -3.03 -19.27
CA ASP A 77 -15.33 -2.05 -19.82
C ASP A 77 -14.90 -0.62 -19.44
N VAL A 78 -14.18 0.02 -20.34
CA VAL A 78 -13.69 1.40 -20.15
C VAL A 78 -14.81 2.46 -20.27
N THR A 79 -16.02 2.07 -20.65
CA THR A 79 -17.17 2.99 -20.75
C THR A 79 -17.90 3.17 -19.42
N ASN A 80 -17.58 2.34 -18.41
CA ASN A 80 -18.20 2.44 -17.11
C ASN A 80 -17.91 3.79 -16.46
N PRO A 81 -18.93 4.61 -16.09
CA PRO A 81 -18.74 5.97 -15.58
C PRO A 81 -18.02 6.04 -14.23
N LYS A 82 -17.93 4.92 -13.50
CA LYS A 82 -17.15 4.83 -12.26
C LYS A 82 -15.67 4.54 -12.50
N LEU A 83 -15.29 4.07 -13.68
CA LEU A 83 -13.91 3.71 -14.01
C LEU A 83 -13.17 4.92 -14.58
N VAL A 84 -11.98 5.15 -14.06
CA VAL A 84 -11.00 6.12 -14.59
C VAL A 84 -9.70 5.36 -14.84
N VAL A 85 -9.34 5.19 -16.10
CA VAL A 85 -8.04 4.62 -16.47
C VAL A 85 -6.99 5.70 -16.34
N VAL A 86 -5.89 5.39 -15.67
CA VAL A 86 -4.78 6.32 -15.41
C VAL A 86 -3.47 5.64 -15.80
N LYS A 87 -2.75 6.23 -16.75
CA LYS A 87 -1.43 5.73 -17.10
C LYS A 87 -0.36 6.31 -16.19
N HIS A 88 0.76 5.63 -16.06
CA HIS A 88 1.90 6.14 -15.30
C HIS A 88 2.31 7.54 -15.76
N GLU A 89 2.32 7.79 -17.07
CA GLU A 89 2.70 9.08 -17.68
C GLU A 89 1.73 10.24 -17.37
N ASP A 90 0.50 9.92 -16.95
CA ASP A 90 -0.53 10.95 -16.67
C ASP A 90 -0.28 11.65 -15.32
N PHE A 91 0.44 11.01 -14.39
CA PHE A 91 0.59 11.56 -13.04
C PHE A 91 2.01 11.47 -12.46
N ILE A 92 2.86 10.58 -12.99
CA ILE A 92 4.26 10.45 -12.53
C ILE A 92 5.12 11.46 -13.30
N PRO A 93 5.94 12.29 -12.62
CA PRO A 93 6.89 13.17 -13.27
C PRO A 93 7.81 12.42 -14.25
N LYS A 94 8.09 13.06 -15.40
CA LYS A 94 8.86 12.44 -16.50
C LYS A 94 10.24 11.95 -16.08
N GLU A 95 10.87 12.64 -15.13
CA GLU A 95 12.18 12.29 -14.57
C GLU A 95 12.22 10.95 -13.83
N TYR A 96 11.04 10.44 -13.39
CA TYR A 96 10.92 9.15 -12.72
C TYR A 96 10.50 8.02 -13.67
N LEU A 97 10.20 8.35 -14.95
CA LEU A 97 9.76 7.38 -15.95
C LEU A 97 10.92 6.94 -16.88
N PRO A 98 10.89 5.72 -17.42
CA PRO A 98 9.98 4.65 -17.01
C PRO A 98 10.32 4.13 -15.62
N THR A 99 9.31 3.61 -14.91
CA THR A 99 9.50 2.98 -13.61
C THR A 99 8.97 1.55 -13.59
N PHE A 100 9.71 0.66 -12.94
CA PHE A 100 9.35 -0.74 -12.68
C PHE A 100 9.22 -0.99 -11.17
N SER A 101 9.13 0.10 -10.39
CA SER A 101 8.96 0.10 -8.95
C SER A 101 7.55 0.51 -8.56
N SER A 102 6.80 -0.39 -7.90
CA SER A 102 5.49 -0.02 -7.36
C SER A 102 5.60 1.12 -6.33
N THR A 103 6.73 1.24 -5.65
CA THR A 103 6.95 2.33 -4.69
C THR A 103 6.89 3.70 -5.36
N THR A 104 7.51 3.86 -6.53
CA THR A 104 7.44 5.10 -7.29
C THR A 104 6.01 5.40 -7.74
N ILE A 105 5.27 4.37 -8.19
CA ILE A 105 3.86 4.52 -8.57
C ILE A 105 3.02 4.97 -7.37
N GLU A 106 3.14 4.27 -6.25
CA GLU A 106 2.40 4.51 -5.00
C GLU A 106 2.68 5.91 -4.42
N PHE A 107 3.93 6.35 -4.45
CA PHE A 107 4.34 7.65 -3.90
C PHE A 107 3.75 8.83 -4.68
N ASN A 108 3.39 8.63 -5.93
CA ASN A 108 2.84 9.67 -6.79
C ASN A 108 1.31 9.68 -6.87
N PHE A 109 0.57 8.81 -6.19
CA PHE A 109 -0.90 8.79 -6.23
C PHE A 109 -1.55 10.14 -5.93
N HIS A 110 -0.93 10.98 -5.10
CA HIS A 110 -1.45 12.32 -4.81
C HIS A 110 -1.50 13.24 -6.04
N ARG A 111 -0.80 12.90 -7.12
CA ARG A 111 -0.78 13.65 -8.37
C ARG A 111 -1.88 13.21 -9.36
N ILE A 112 -2.61 12.14 -9.06
CA ILE A 112 -3.72 11.68 -9.91
C ILE A 112 -4.81 12.74 -9.92
N GLU A 113 -5.14 13.22 -11.11
CA GLU A 113 -6.18 14.22 -11.32
C GLU A 113 -7.57 13.65 -10.97
N GLY A 114 -8.35 14.41 -10.24
CA GLY A 114 -9.71 14.02 -9.83
C GLY A 114 -9.80 12.96 -8.74
N LEU A 115 -8.68 12.42 -8.24
CA LEU A 115 -8.67 11.51 -7.08
C LEU A 115 -9.11 12.25 -5.82
N SER A 116 -10.10 11.69 -5.11
CA SER A 116 -10.60 12.20 -3.83
C SER A 116 -9.53 12.17 -2.74
N ASP A 117 -9.64 13.03 -1.72
CA ASP A 117 -8.72 13.01 -0.57
C ASP A 117 -8.79 11.67 0.17
N ASN A 118 -9.96 11.05 0.26
CA ASN A 118 -10.13 9.73 0.84
C ASN A 118 -10.10 8.68 -0.26
N PHE A 119 -9.15 7.78 -0.23
CA PHE A 119 -9.11 6.64 -1.16
C PHE A 119 -8.66 5.36 -0.48
N VAL A 120 -9.08 4.23 -1.05
CA VAL A 120 -8.64 2.89 -0.63
C VAL A 120 -7.74 2.33 -1.74
N TYR A 121 -6.52 1.99 -1.38
CA TYR A 121 -5.57 1.41 -2.31
C TYR A 121 -5.61 -0.12 -2.27
N PHE A 122 -5.69 -0.74 -3.43
CA PHE A 122 -5.65 -2.16 -3.66
C PHE A 122 -4.41 -2.53 -4.47
N ASN A 123 -3.63 -3.49 -4.00
CA ASN A 123 -2.72 -4.23 -4.86
C ASN A 123 -3.52 -5.22 -5.71
N ASP A 124 -2.87 -5.76 -6.73
CA ASP A 124 -3.43 -6.75 -7.69
C ASP A 124 -3.72 -8.14 -7.07
N ASP A 125 -3.37 -8.33 -5.80
CA ASP A 125 -3.61 -9.54 -5.02
C ASP A 125 -4.62 -9.36 -3.86
N MET A 126 -5.35 -8.22 -3.81
CA MET A 126 -6.31 -7.92 -2.75
C MET A 126 -7.76 -8.01 -3.26
N PHE A 127 -8.60 -8.78 -2.59
CA PHE A 127 -9.97 -9.06 -3.02
C PHE A 127 -11.00 -8.75 -1.93
N LEU A 128 -12.14 -8.19 -2.33
CA LEU A 128 -13.33 -8.13 -1.48
C LEU A 128 -14.15 -9.41 -1.68
N ILE A 129 -14.38 -10.14 -0.60
CA ILE A 129 -15.13 -11.41 -0.60
C ILE A 129 -16.46 -11.32 0.15
N ARG A 130 -16.77 -10.17 0.75
CA ARG A 130 -18.00 -9.89 1.51
C ARG A 130 -18.37 -8.42 1.44
N HIS A 131 -19.64 -8.12 1.70
CA HIS A 131 -20.11 -6.74 1.75
C HIS A 131 -19.36 -5.90 2.77
N THR A 132 -18.96 -4.72 2.31
CA THR A 132 -18.29 -3.69 3.09
C THR A 132 -19.12 -2.42 3.12
N LYS A 133 -18.85 -1.57 4.11
CA LYS A 133 -19.42 -0.23 4.23
C LYS A 133 -18.30 0.78 4.08
N GLU A 134 -18.64 1.98 3.62
CA GLU A 134 -17.69 3.10 3.61
C GLU A 134 -17.03 3.29 4.99
N SER A 135 -17.83 3.13 6.07
CA SER A 135 -17.35 3.23 7.46
C SER A 135 -16.33 2.17 7.87
N ASP A 136 -16.13 1.13 7.09
CA ASP A 136 -15.06 0.15 7.31
C ASP A 136 -13.68 0.69 6.90
N PHE A 137 -13.67 1.68 6.00
CA PHE A 137 -12.47 2.31 5.47
C PHE A 137 -12.29 3.76 5.92
N PHE A 138 -13.39 4.53 6.03
CA PHE A 138 -13.35 5.92 6.48
C PHE A 138 -14.51 6.24 7.42
N THR A 139 -14.22 6.92 8.54
CA THR A 139 -15.21 7.39 9.49
C THR A 139 -14.88 8.81 9.92
N LYS A 140 -15.82 9.76 9.73
CA LYS A 140 -15.64 11.18 10.06
C LYS A 140 -14.36 11.73 9.41
N ASP A 141 -14.20 11.47 8.13
CA ASP A 141 -13.06 11.90 7.31
C ASP A 141 -11.69 11.40 7.79
N LYS A 142 -11.66 10.29 8.51
CA LYS A 142 -10.42 9.64 8.96
C LYS A 142 -10.34 8.22 8.46
N PRO A 143 -9.17 7.78 7.98
CA PRO A 143 -8.96 6.38 7.61
C PRO A 143 -9.16 5.46 8.79
N CYS A 144 -9.82 4.33 8.56
CA CYS A 144 -10.02 3.28 9.55
C CYS A 144 -8.93 2.24 9.40
N ASP A 145 -8.18 1.99 10.49
CA ASP A 145 -7.08 1.02 10.44
C ASP A 145 -6.74 0.48 11.83
N SER A 146 -5.76 -0.45 11.88
CA SER A 146 -5.37 -1.20 13.07
C SER A 146 -3.93 -0.85 13.48
N ALA A 147 -3.76 0.25 14.20
CA ALA A 147 -2.45 0.74 14.64
C ALA A 147 -1.93 -0.08 15.84
N VAL A 148 -1.42 -1.26 15.56
CA VAL A 148 -0.83 -2.15 16.57
C VAL A 148 0.69 -2.04 16.51
N LEU A 149 1.33 -1.72 17.64
CA LEU A 149 2.79 -1.70 17.72
C LEU A 149 3.38 -3.08 17.47
N ASN A 150 4.51 -3.12 16.80
CA ASN A 150 5.30 -4.31 16.55
C ASN A 150 6.80 -3.99 16.70
N ALA A 151 7.60 -4.98 16.98
CA ALA A 151 9.06 -4.85 16.87
C ALA A 151 9.47 -5.30 15.46
N ILE A 152 10.31 -4.47 14.80
CA ILE A 152 10.98 -4.89 13.58
C ILE A 152 11.96 -6.00 13.98
N SER A 153 11.78 -7.18 13.42
CA SER A 153 12.63 -8.34 13.64
C SER A 153 13.18 -8.81 12.32
N ILE A 154 14.50 -8.89 12.25
CA ILE A 154 15.21 -9.35 11.06
C ILE A 154 15.53 -10.82 11.26
N GLY A 155 14.90 -11.67 10.46
CA GLY A 155 15.20 -13.10 10.41
C GLY A 155 16.49 -13.40 9.63
N ARG A 156 16.84 -14.67 9.50
CA ARG A 156 17.97 -15.10 8.66
C ARG A 156 17.72 -14.69 7.21
N ILE A 157 18.65 -13.95 6.65
CA ILE A 157 18.62 -13.55 5.24
C ILE A 157 19.31 -14.66 4.45
N PRO A 158 18.65 -15.31 3.48
CA PRO A 158 19.29 -16.23 2.56
C PRO A 158 20.39 -15.52 1.79
N ASN A 159 21.52 -16.21 1.53
CA ASN A 159 22.71 -15.64 0.87
C ASN A 159 22.44 -14.97 -0.48
N GLU A 160 21.31 -15.30 -1.13
CA GLU A 160 20.93 -14.75 -2.45
C GLU A 160 19.93 -13.59 -2.36
N LYS A 161 19.52 -13.20 -1.15
CA LYS A 161 18.54 -12.12 -0.96
C LYS A 161 19.18 -10.96 -0.25
N LYS A 162 18.98 -9.78 -0.79
CA LYS A 162 19.30 -8.53 -0.10
C LYS A 162 18.20 -8.21 0.93
N LEU A 163 18.57 -7.53 2.00
CA LEU A 163 17.68 -7.08 3.05
C LEU A 163 16.98 -5.80 2.61
N PHE A 164 15.65 -5.85 2.46
CA PHE A 164 14.87 -4.62 2.30
C PHE A 164 14.72 -3.92 3.65
N LEU A 165 15.30 -2.73 3.74
CA LEU A 165 15.30 -1.92 4.95
C LEU A 165 14.07 -1.00 5.07
N ALA A 166 13.13 -1.06 4.12
CA ALA A 166 11.95 -0.20 4.10
C ALA A 166 11.26 -0.03 5.47
N PRO A 167 11.03 -1.10 6.28
CA PRO A 167 10.43 -0.91 7.61
C PRO A 167 11.30 -0.07 8.54
N VAL A 168 12.63 -0.22 8.47
CA VAL A 168 13.59 0.53 9.29
C VAL A 168 13.64 1.99 8.86
N ILE A 169 13.70 2.24 7.54
CA ILE A 169 13.71 3.59 6.97
C ILE A 169 12.41 4.32 7.30
N ASN A 170 11.27 3.67 7.09
CA ASN A 170 9.96 4.23 7.45
C ASN A 170 9.93 4.63 8.93
N MET A 171 10.41 3.75 9.83
CA MET A 171 10.42 4.04 11.26
C MET A 171 11.41 5.13 11.64
N SER A 172 12.56 5.23 10.95
CA SER A 172 13.51 6.33 11.14
C SER A 172 12.84 7.67 10.84
N ILE A 173 12.15 7.77 9.71
CA ILE A 173 11.40 8.97 9.32
C ILE A 173 10.32 9.29 10.36
N ILE A 174 9.47 8.32 10.71
CA ILE A 174 8.40 8.52 11.69
C ILE A 174 8.95 9.03 13.03
N ASN A 175 10.03 8.43 13.53
CA ASN A 175 10.63 8.81 14.81
C ASN A 175 11.36 10.16 14.77
N SER A 176 11.63 10.72 13.59
CA SER A 176 12.19 12.06 13.44
C SER A 176 11.13 13.15 13.65
N TYR A 177 9.85 12.83 13.43
CA TYR A 177 8.74 13.79 13.52
C TYR A 177 7.83 13.58 14.75
N PHE A 178 7.77 12.37 15.28
CA PHE A 178 6.77 12.01 16.28
C PHE A 178 7.40 11.36 17.51
N ASP A 179 7.11 11.92 18.69
CA ASP A 179 7.40 11.26 19.96
C ASP A 179 6.29 10.29 20.33
N LYS A 180 6.64 9.01 20.45
CA LYS A 180 5.69 7.93 20.74
C LYS A 180 4.85 8.18 21.98
N SER A 181 5.49 8.62 23.08
CA SER A 181 4.80 8.81 24.36
C SER A 181 3.76 9.92 24.25
N SER A 182 4.13 11.04 23.65
CA SER A 182 3.22 12.17 23.43
C SER A 182 2.07 11.79 22.49
N THR A 183 2.36 11.10 21.40
CA THR A 183 1.36 10.60 20.45
C THR A 183 0.32 9.71 21.14
N ILE A 184 0.76 8.74 21.94
CA ILE A 184 -0.14 7.81 22.64
C ILE A 184 -0.96 8.54 23.71
N LYS A 185 -0.33 9.44 24.45
CA LYS A 185 -1.01 10.22 25.51
C LYS A 185 -2.08 11.17 24.96
N GLU A 186 -1.87 11.74 23.77
CA GLU A 186 -2.82 12.63 23.12
C GLU A 186 -4.15 11.92 22.81
N LYS A 187 -4.10 10.69 22.28
CA LYS A 187 -5.31 9.90 21.94
C LYS A 187 -5.18 8.44 22.36
N PRO A 188 -5.19 8.16 23.67
CA PRO A 188 -4.94 6.82 24.18
C PRO A 188 -5.95 5.77 23.67
N LEU A 189 -7.20 6.15 23.41
CA LEU A 189 -8.23 5.25 22.89
C LEU A 189 -7.99 4.80 21.44
N ASN A 190 -7.12 5.47 20.70
CA ASN A 190 -6.67 4.99 19.39
C ASN A 190 -5.69 3.82 19.55
N TRP A 191 -4.91 3.80 20.61
CA TRP A 191 -3.82 2.85 20.86
C TRP A 191 -4.24 1.70 21.76
N TYR A 192 -5.00 1.98 22.83
CA TYR A 192 -5.54 0.98 23.76
C TYR A 192 -6.97 0.61 23.36
N ASN A 193 -7.16 0.10 22.13
CA ASN A 193 -8.50 -0.16 21.61
C ASN A 193 -8.83 -1.65 21.62
N LEU A 194 -9.97 -2.02 22.21
CA LEU A 194 -10.41 -3.41 22.32
C LEU A 194 -10.65 -4.06 20.96
N LYS A 195 -10.89 -3.28 19.90
CA LYS A 195 -11.00 -3.79 18.53
C LYS A 195 -9.74 -4.54 18.07
N TYR A 196 -8.58 -4.25 18.64
CA TYR A 196 -7.32 -4.93 18.33
C TYR A 196 -7.23 -6.34 18.94
N SER A 197 -8.15 -6.71 19.86
CA SER A 197 -8.24 -8.03 20.48
C SER A 197 -6.89 -8.42 21.12
N LYS A 198 -6.43 -9.65 20.94
CA LYS A 198 -5.14 -10.16 21.48
C LYS A 198 -3.92 -9.33 21.03
N ASN A 199 -4.00 -8.64 19.91
CA ASN A 199 -2.90 -7.81 19.42
C ASN A 199 -2.63 -6.59 20.31
N LEU A 200 -3.58 -6.19 21.17
CA LEU A 200 -3.39 -5.13 22.14
C LEU A 200 -2.23 -5.44 23.11
N LEU A 201 -2.04 -6.72 23.48
CA LEU A 201 -0.94 -7.16 24.34
C LEU A 201 0.43 -6.80 23.74
N ARG A 202 0.56 -6.86 22.40
CA ARG A 202 1.78 -6.47 21.69
C ARG A 202 2.07 -4.98 21.85
N THR A 203 1.04 -4.14 21.70
CA THR A 203 1.17 -2.70 21.96
C THR A 203 1.61 -2.44 23.38
N ILE A 204 0.98 -3.08 24.39
CA ILE A 204 1.32 -2.92 25.81
C ILE A 204 2.77 -3.33 26.08
N ALA A 205 3.21 -4.47 25.56
CA ALA A 205 4.56 -4.98 25.75
C ALA A 205 5.64 -4.01 25.21
N LEU A 206 5.33 -3.24 24.17
CA LEU A 206 6.29 -2.32 23.54
C LEU A 206 6.23 -0.88 24.08
N LEU A 207 5.39 -0.60 25.08
CA LEU A 207 5.32 0.74 25.71
C LEU A 207 6.65 1.20 26.33
N PRO A 208 7.45 0.34 27.00
CA PRO A 208 8.69 0.78 27.63
C PRO A 208 9.74 1.34 26.67
N TRP A 209 9.68 0.98 25.37
CA TRP A 209 10.61 1.52 24.37
C TRP A 209 10.36 3.00 24.12
N ARG A 210 11.42 3.78 24.05
CA ARG A 210 11.36 5.23 23.86
C ARG A 210 10.72 5.63 22.52
N HIS A 211 11.09 4.95 21.44
CA HIS A 211 10.68 5.25 20.09
C HIS A 211 9.63 4.24 19.59
N PHE A 212 8.95 4.56 18.50
CA PHE A 212 8.17 3.57 17.77
C PHE A 212 9.12 2.49 17.24
N THR A 213 8.84 1.24 17.58
CA THR A 213 9.65 0.09 17.18
C THR A 213 9.21 -0.52 15.85
N GLY A 214 8.04 -0.13 15.36
CA GLY A 214 7.37 -0.61 14.18
C GLY A 214 5.88 -0.82 14.42
N PHE A 215 5.19 -1.21 13.37
CA PHE A 215 3.76 -1.55 13.40
C PHE A 215 3.53 -2.91 12.75
N VAL A 216 2.41 -3.55 13.08
CA VAL A 216 1.97 -4.73 12.34
C VAL A 216 1.48 -4.27 10.96
N ASN A 217 2.05 -4.83 9.91
CA ASN A 217 1.61 -4.61 8.55
C ASN A 217 0.52 -5.62 8.21
N TRP A 218 -0.68 -5.13 7.99
CA TRP A 218 -1.80 -5.94 7.51
C TRP A 218 -1.85 -5.80 6.00
N HIS A 219 -1.61 -6.89 5.27
CA HIS A 219 -1.72 -6.88 3.81
C HIS A 219 -3.20 -6.92 3.41
N LEU A 220 -3.87 -5.80 3.60
CA LEU A 220 -5.30 -5.57 3.35
C LEU A 220 -5.45 -4.24 2.60
N PRO A 221 -6.58 -3.98 1.94
CA PRO A 221 -6.80 -2.70 1.28
C PRO A 221 -6.55 -1.52 2.21
N TYR A 222 -5.69 -0.59 1.78
CA TYR A 222 -5.16 0.51 2.60
C TYR A 222 -6.05 1.74 2.50
N SER A 223 -6.54 2.24 3.63
CA SER A 223 -7.25 3.51 3.71
C SER A 223 -6.24 4.65 3.82
N ILE A 224 -6.13 5.48 2.79
CA ILE A 224 -5.12 6.52 2.69
C ILE A 224 -5.77 7.86 2.35
N LYS A 225 -5.24 8.94 2.93
CA LYS A 225 -5.60 10.31 2.54
C LYS A 225 -4.57 10.85 1.55
N LYS A 226 -5.05 11.41 0.44
CA LYS A 226 -4.22 12.12 -0.55
C LYS A 226 -3.41 13.23 0.12
N SER A 227 -4.05 13.99 1.01
CA SER A 227 -3.40 15.03 1.81
C SER A 227 -2.28 14.51 2.72
N THR A 228 -2.29 13.23 3.13
CA THR A 228 -1.15 12.64 3.86
C THR A 228 0.07 12.46 2.94
N LEU A 229 -0.14 12.02 1.70
CA LEU A 229 0.96 11.92 0.73
C LEU A 229 1.55 13.31 0.46
N GLU A 230 0.70 14.31 0.21
CA GLU A 230 1.11 15.70 -0.02
C GLU A 230 1.92 16.27 1.15
N GLU A 231 1.49 16.00 2.38
CA GLU A 231 2.20 16.44 3.59
C GLU A 231 3.59 15.80 3.71
N VAL A 232 3.68 14.48 3.53
CA VAL A 232 4.95 13.76 3.63
C VAL A 232 5.90 14.18 2.49
N TRP A 233 5.40 14.35 1.28
CA TRP A 233 6.19 14.90 0.16
C TRP A 233 6.76 16.28 0.46
N LYS A 234 5.99 17.12 1.14
CA LYS A 234 6.45 18.46 1.52
C LYS A 234 7.58 18.42 2.56
N LEU A 235 7.55 17.44 3.46
CA LEU A 235 8.49 17.35 4.59
C LEU A 235 9.72 16.49 4.29
N GLU A 236 9.56 15.45 3.47
CA GLU A 236 10.58 14.45 3.12
C GLU A 236 10.85 14.42 1.61
N ASN A 237 10.81 15.59 0.96
CA ASN A 237 10.98 15.70 -0.49
C ASN A 237 12.24 14.98 -0.98
N ASP A 238 13.38 15.18 -0.34
CA ASP A 238 14.66 14.65 -0.78
C ASP A 238 14.69 13.12 -0.75
N VAL A 239 14.10 12.51 0.28
CA VAL A 239 14.02 11.05 0.40
C VAL A 239 13.08 10.47 -0.64
N LEU A 240 11.88 11.06 -0.81
CA LEU A 240 10.89 10.57 -1.75
C LEU A 240 11.30 10.79 -3.20
N ASP A 241 11.89 11.94 -3.52
CA ASP A 241 12.43 12.25 -4.83
C ASP A 241 13.56 11.27 -5.22
N ASN A 242 14.51 11.05 -4.30
CA ASN A 242 15.59 10.09 -4.53
C ASN A 242 15.03 8.67 -4.75
N THR A 243 14.04 8.25 -3.95
CA THR A 243 13.37 6.95 -4.12
C THR A 243 12.69 6.84 -5.48
N CYS A 244 11.98 7.89 -5.91
CA CYS A 244 11.26 7.88 -7.19
C CYS A 244 12.20 7.88 -8.41
N LYS A 245 13.43 8.34 -8.28
CA LYS A 245 14.46 8.24 -9.32
C LYS A 245 14.98 6.81 -9.55
N HIS A 246 14.73 5.90 -8.61
CA HIS A 246 15.08 4.50 -8.76
C HIS A 246 14.04 3.79 -9.64
N ARG A 247 14.44 3.35 -10.85
CA ARG A 247 13.57 2.57 -11.75
C ARG A 247 13.17 1.22 -11.18
N PHE A 248 14.05 0.64 -10.37
CA PHE A 248 13.84 -0.60 -9.62
C PHE A 248 13.99 -0.31 -8.13
N ARG A 249 13.34 -1.12 -7.28
CA ARG A 249 13.44 -0.95 -5.83
C ARG A 249 14.87 -1.15 -5.34
N LYS A 250 15.35 -0.23 -4.52
CA LYS A 250 16.60 -0.39 -3.77
C LYS A 250 16.35 -0.86 -2.34
N GLU A 251 17.41 -1.32 -1.71
CA GLU A 251 17.35 -1.86 -0.34
C GLU A 251 16.95 -0.82 0.68
N ASP A 252 17.38 0.40 0.47
CA ASP A 252 17.19 1.57 1.34
C ASP A 252 16.01 2.46 0.93
N ASP A 253 15.16 2.00 0.02
CA ASP A 253 13.94 2.73 -0.31
C ASP A 253 12.90 2.57 0.80
N PRO A 254 12.23 3.65 1.26
CA PRO A 254 10.99 3.55 2.00
C PRO A 254 9.89 2.93 1.12
N ASN A 255 8.72 2.67 1.69
CA ASN A 255 7.57 2.15 0.92
C ASN A 255 6.24 2.77 1.38
N ILE A 256 5.12 2.36 0.76
CA ILE A 256 3.77 2.88 1.02
C ILE A 256 3.38 2.89 2.51
N TRP A 257 3.93 2.00 3.33
CA TRP A 257 3.67 1.96 4.77
C TRP A 257 4.12 3.22 5.50
N LEU A 258 5.03 4.02 4.93
CA LEU A 258 5.41 5.32 5.48
C LEU A 258 4.19 6.21 5.69
N PHE A 259 3.31 6.32 4.69
CA PHE A 259 2.11 7.16 4.76
C PHE A 259 1.09 6.61 5.76
N ILE A 260 0.96 5.29 5.86
CA ILE A 260 0.08 4.64 6.82
C ILE A 260 0.58 4.88 8.24
N TYR A 261 1.87 4.71 8.48
CA TYR A 261 2.50 4.98 9.79
C TYR A 261 2.42 6.46 10.16
N TRP A 262 2.52 7.35 9.17
CA TRP A 262 2.31 8.78 9.37
C TRP A 262 0.90 9.09 9.88
N GLN A 263 -0.12 8.49 9.28
CA GLN A 263 -1.50 8.61 9.76
C GLN A 263 -1.66 8.11 11.20
N TYR A 264 -0.99 7.00 11.55
CA TYR A 264 -0.99 6.49 12.92
C TYR A 264 -0.30 7.45 13.89
N ALA A 265 0.93 7.84 13.60
CA ALA A 265 1.73 8.70 14.48
C ALA A 265 1.13 10.08 14.66
N LYS A 266 0.43 10.60 13.65
CA LYS A 266 -0.33 11.87 13.71
C LYS A 266 -1.69 11.72 14.40
N ASN A 267 -2.08 10.54 14.86
CA ASN A 267 -3.41 10.24 15.39
C ASN A 267 -4.56 10.58 14.40
N ASN A 268 -4.27 10.59 13.10
CA ASN A 268 -5.24 10.86 12.05
C ASN A 268 -5.86 9.58 11.50
N PHE A 269 -6.37 8.75 12.37
CA PHE A 269 -7.06 7.49 12.00
C PHE A 269 -8.16 7.16 13.00
N LYS A 270 -8.98 6.15 12.67
CA LYS A 270 -9.98 5.53 13.54
C LYS A 270 -9.68 4.05 13.72
N PRO A 271 -9.68 3.53 14.97
CA PRO A 271 -9.43 2.13 15.23
C PRO A 271 -10.42 1.20 14.51
N ARG A 272 -9.90 0.26 13.74
CA ARG A 272 -10.60 -0.82 13.06
C ARG A 272 -10.08 -2.18 13.56
N SER A 273 -10.94 -3.19 13.56
CA SER A 273 -10.50 -4.53 13.89
C SER A 273 -9.64 -5.13 12.75
N PRO A 274 -8.50 -5.75 13.05
CA PRO A 274 -7.71 -6.46 12.04
C PRO A 274 -8.43 -7.70 11.47
N LYS A 275 -9.51 -8.15 12.13
CA LYS A 275 -10.35 -9.27 11.65
C LYS A 275 -11.25 -8.90 10.46
N ILE A 276 -11.13 -7.68 9.92
CA ILE A 276 -11.86 -7.28 8.71
C ILE A 276 -11.44 -8.09 7.49
N GLY A 277 -10.25 -8.63 7.48
CA GLY A 277 -9.73 -9.47 6.40
C GLY A 277 -8.72 -10.48 6.92
N GLY A 278 -8.10 -11.19 6.01
CA GLY A 278 -6.99 -12.13 6.27
C GLY A 278 -6.02 -12.13 5.12
N GLU A 279 -4.78 -12.47 5.41
CA GLU A 279 -3.70 -12.65 4.45
C GLU A 279 -3.39 -14.14 4.36
N PHE A 280 -3.26 -14.65 3.14
CA PHE A 280 -2.99 -16.06 2.88
C PHE A 280 -1.83 -16.18 1.88
N GLY A 281 -0.78 -16.86 2.29
CA GLY A 281 0.33 -17.18 1.40
C GLY A 281 -0.05 -18.30 0.43
N ILE A 282 0.02 -18.02 -0.86
CA ILE A 282 -0.19 -19.02 -1.91
C ILE A 282 1.17 -19.62 -2.28
N SER A 283 1.23 -20.92 -2.42
CA SER A 283 2.41 -21.69 -2.87
C SER A 283 2.16 -22.33 -4.24
N ASP A 284 3.21 -22.89 -4.85
CA ASP A 284 3.07 -23.69 -6.08
C ASP A 284 2.39 -25.06 -5.82
N ASP A 285 2.20 -25.45 -4.56
CA ASP A 285 1.49 -26.68 -4.17
C ASP A 285 -0.03 -26.44 -4.09
N VAL A 286 -0.74 -26.93 -5.11
CA VAL A 286 -2.20 -26.80 -5.24
C VAL A 286 -2.95 -27.42 -4.04
N GLU A 287 -2.47 -28.53 -3.49
CA GLU A 287 -3.14 -29.19 -2.37
C GLU A 287 -3.00 -28.39 -1.06
N SER A 288 -1.87 -27.72 -0.87
CA SER A 288 -1.70 -26.76 0.23
C SER A 288 -2.64 -25.58 0.10
N ASN A 289 -2.83 -25.06 -1.13
CA ASN A 289 -3.69 -23.91 -1.38
C ASN A 289 -5.18 -24.23 -1.16
N LYS A 290 -5.63 -25.45 -1.49
CA LYS A 290 -7.01 -25.90 -1.23
C LYS A 290 -7.41 -25.87 0.25
N LYS A 291 -6.46 -25.90 1.18
CA LYS A 291 -6.72 -25.81 2.62
C LYS A 291 -6.95 -24.39 3.11
N ILE A 292 -6.68 -23.40 2.26
CA ILE A 292 -6.83 -21.97 2.57
C ILE A 292 -8.25 -21.50 2.23
N ILE A 293 -8.91 -22.14 1.28
CA ILE A 293 -10.27 -21.87 0.82
C ILE A 293 -11.27 -22.65 1.69
#